data_f6f6a9e8f908c1d3a91dcbd4befae06a
#
_entry.id   f6f6a9e8f908c1d3a91dcbd4befae06a
#
_cell.length_a   1.000
_cell.length_b   1.000
_cell.length_c   1.000
_cell.angle_alpha   90.00
_cell.angle_beta   90.00
_cell.angle_gamma   90.00
#
_symmetry.space_group_name_H-M   'P 1'
#
loop_
_entity.id
_entity.type
_entity.pdbx_description
1 polymer ?
#
loop_
_entity_poly.entity_id
_entity_poly.type
_entity_poly.pdbx_seq_one_letter_code
_entity_poly.pdbx_strand_id
1 'polypeptide(L)'
;SPHPWWIRVSLQRESDAPFRWWLEVGSVTLKDLRIYLPDGNGGWIERQSGELVGFNEGRDHAYRRMLFRLPLLGDSQPVTFYLRSYDPAGNSFPLKVWQLDALQEQAVGENLFLGLIYGVILAMLLYNLFIYLSLRDSAYFWYVVTTTGALLMILAMTGHGFQYLWPNGPVPFWLDHISIPALWGFSACRFTQTLLQTRQFVPWAHRLLTFALTLYVTAVLLN
;
A
#
# COMPACT_ATOMS: atom_id res chain seq x y z
N SER A 1 -14.16 -11.68 -0.82
CA SER A 1 -14.65 -13.01 -1.25
C SER A 1 -13.78 -14.09 -0.63
N PRO A 2 -14.35 -15.16 -0.02
CA PRO A 2 -13.57 -16.26 0.58
C PRO A 2 -12.85 -17.13 -0.46
N HIS A 3 -13.13 -16.93 -1.76
CA HIS A 3 -12.57 -17.72 -2.84
C HIS A 3 -11.61 -16.89 -3.70
N PRO A 4 -10.52 -17.49 -4.22
CA PRO A 4 -9.61 -16.83 -5.14
C PRO A 4 -10.32 -16.57 -6.49
N TRP A 5 -9.98 -15.45 -7.09
CA TRP A 5 -10.45 -15.05 -8.41
C TRP A 5 -9.43 -15.46 -9.46
N TRP A 6 -9.93 -15.94 -10.58
CA TRP A 6 -9.13 -16.26 -11.74
C TRP A 6 -9.45 -15.30 -12.87
N ILE A 7 -8.41 -14.67 -13.42
CA ILE A 7 -8.51 -13.73 -14.52
C ILE A 7 -7.68 -14.27 -15.67
N ARG A 8 -8.30 -14.44 -16.83
CA ARG A 8 -7.62 -14.77 -18.08
C ARG A 8 -7.36 -13.50 -18.84
N VAL A 9 -6.10 -13.25 -19.21
CA VAL A 9 -5.69 -12.10 -20.02
C VAL A 9 -5.04 -12.62 -21.29
N SER A 10 -5.45 -12.08 -22.44
CA SER A 10 -4.84 -12.37 -23.73
C SER A 10 -4.37 -11.07 -24.34
N LEU A 11 -3.09 -10.98 -24.69
CA LEU A 11 -2.47 -9.81 -25.28
C LEU A 11 -1.92 -10.17 -26.65
N GLN A 12 -2.20 -9.33 -27.62
CA GLN A 12 -1.64 -9.41 -28.95
C GLN A 12 -0.89 -8.12 -29.25
N ARG A 13 0.29 -8.23 -29.82
CA ARG A 13 1.13 -7.11 -30.21
C ARG A 13 0.64 -6.55 -31.55
N GLU A 14 0.58 -5.24 -31.68
CA GLU A 14 0.50 -4.58 -32.97
C GLU A 14 1.85 -4.64 -33.70
N SER A 15 1.85 -4.66 -35.04
CA SER A 15 3.05 -4.92 -35.84
C SER A 15 4.23 -4.00 -35.52
N ASP A 16 3.97 -2.74 -35.20
CA ASP A 16 5.00 -1.72 -34.94
C ASP A 16 5.36 -1.55 -33.46
N ALA A 17 4.68 -2.29 -32.56
CA ALA A 17 4.92 -2.20 -31.13
C ALA A 17 6.18 -2.99 -30.71
N PRO A 18 6.88 -2.59 -29.62
CA PRO A 18 8.01 -3.32 -29.09
C PRO A 18 7.66 -4.76 -28.69
N PHE A 19 8.69 -5.64 -28.61
CA PHE A 19 8.51 -7.04 -28.22
C PHE A 19 8.49 -7.26 -26.71
N ARG A 20 9.01 -6.30 -25.91
CA ARG A 20 9.19 -6.45 -24.45
C ARG A 20 8.20 -5.57 -23.71
N TRP A 21 7.39 -6.20 -22.91
CA TRP A 21 6.39 -5.54 -22.11
C TRP A 21 6.42 -6.00 -20.65
N TRP A 22 5.92 -5.14 -19.79
CA TRP A 22 5.78 -5.39 -18.37
C TRP A 22 4.32 -5.26 -17.97
N LEU A 23 3.84 -6.22 -17.17
CA LEU A 23 2.52 -6.15 -16.56
C LEU A 23 2.65 -5.55 -15.18
N GLU A 24 2.00 -4.43 -14.95
CA GLU A 24 1.80 -3.82 -13.65
C GLU A 24 0.44 -4.25 -13.10
N VAL A 25 0.43 -4.78 -11.88
CA VAL A 25 -0.77 -4.96 -11.07
C VAL A 25 -0.83 -3.80 -10.10
N GLY A 26 -1.83 -2.93 -10.27
CA GLY A 26 -1.91 -1.62 -9.63
C GLY A 26 -2.28 -1.63 -8.16
N SER A 27 -2.35 -2.78 -7.50
CA SER A 27 -2.51 -2.89 -6.06
C SER A 27 -1.16 -3.10 -5.38
N VAL A 28 -0.97 -2.49 -4.22
CA VAL A 28 0.21 -2.67 -3.37
C VAL A 28 -0.08 -3.56 -2.15
N THR A 29 -1.36 -3.83 -1.88
CA THR A 29 -1.87 -4.46 -0.65
C THR A 29 -2.59 -5.78 -0.90
N LEU A 30 -2.40 -6.42 -2.07
CA LEU A 30 -2.97 -7.75 -2.32
C LEU A 30 -2.30 -8.80 -1.45
N LYS A 31 -3.09 -9.64 -0.81
CA LYS A 31 -2.60 -10.67 0.10
C LYS A 31 -1.84 -11.78 -0.64
N ASP A 32 -2.43 -12.37 -1.68
CA ASP A 32 -1.80 -13.41 -2.52
C ASP A 32 -2.15 -13.17 -3.99
N LEU A 33 -1.14 -12.97 -4.81
CA LEU A 33 -1.27 -12.86 -6.26
C LEU A 33 -0.33 -13.87 -6.91
N ARG A 34 -0.87 -14.71 -7.80
CA ARG A 34 -0.08 -15.62 -8.61
C ARG A 34 -0.33 -15.35 -10.08
N ILE A 35 0.75 -15.26 -10.83
CA ILE A 35 0.70 -15.14 -12.28
C ILE A 35 1.26 -16.41 -12.91
N TYR A 36 0.55 -16.94 -13.91
CA TYR A 36 0.92 -18.11 -14.70
C TYR A 36 1.23 -17.65 -16.11
N LEU A 37 2.51 -17.65 -16.46
CA LEU A 37 3.02 -17.22 -17.76
C LEU A 37 3.39 -18.45 -18.59
N PRO A 38 3.12 -18.50 -19.91
CA PRO A 38 3.56 -19.60 -20.76
C PRO A 38 5.11 -19.63 -20.84
N ASP A 39 5.69 -20.84 -20.76
CA ASP A 39 7.14 -21.08 -20.84
C ASP A 39 7.67 -21.22 -22.26
N GLY A 40 6.79 -21.20 -23.27
CA GLY A 40 7.11 -21.43 -24.67
C GLY A 40 7.23 -22.90 -25.09
N ASN A 41 7.22 -23.85 -24.12
CA ASN A 41 7.32 -25.29 -24.37
C ASN A 41 6.00 -26.04 -24.08
N GLY A 42 4.90 -25.31 -23.92
CA GLY A 42 3.59 -25.85 -23.57
C GLY A 42 3.31 -25.97 -22.07
N GLY A 43 4.24 -25.53 -21.21
CA GLY A 43 4.11 -25.45 -19.76
C GLY A 43 3.84 -24.02 -19.26
N TRP A 44 3.82 -23.87 -17.93
CA TRP A 44 3.55 -22.61 -17.23
C TRP A 44 4.61 -22.31 -16.19
N ILE A 45 5.05 -21.06 -16.17
CA ILE A 45 5.90 -20.50 -15.11
C ILE A 45 4.99 -19.80 -14.11
N GLU A 46 4.97 -20.29 -12.88
CA GLU A 46 4.27 -19.65 -11.77
C GLU A 46 5.19 -18.62 -11.10
N ARG A 47 4.65 -17.44 -10.83
CA ARG A 47 5.26 -16.39 -10.00
C ARG A 47 4.26 -15.98 -8.94
N GLN A 48 4.68 -15.95 -7.68
CA GLN A 48 3.87 -15.52 -6.57
C GLN A 48 4.33 -14.14 -6.08
N SER A 49 3.41 -13.25 -5.77
CA SER A 49 3.64 -11.93 -5.20
C SER A 49 2.53 -11.57 -4.23
N GLY A 50 2.66 -10.48 -3.51
CA GLY A 50 1.69 -10.03 -2.52
C GLY A 50 2.29 -9.88 -1.14
N GLU A 51 1.45 -9.65 -0.13
CA GLU A 51 1.87 -9.43 1.25
C GLU A 51 2.41 -10.68 1.95
N LEU A 52 2.09 -11.87 1.41
CA LEU A 52 2.57 -13.16 1.97
C LEU A 52 4.00 -13.51 1.56
N VAL A 53 4.58 -12.78 0.61
CA VAL A 53 5.94 -13.03 0.07
C VAL A 53 6.80 -11.81 0.30
N GLY A 54 8.09 -12.00 0.50
CA GLY A 54 9.03 -10.89 0.62
C GLY A 54 9.01 -9.98 -0.60
N PHE A 55 9.23 -8.67 -0.39
CA PHE A 55 9.16 -7.68 -1.46
C PHE A 55 10.01 -8.04 -2.68
N ASN A 56 11.24 -8.51 -2.45
CA ASN A 56 12.19 -8.84 -3.51
C ASN A 56 11.98 -10.24 -4.13
N GLU A 57 11.23 -11.11 -3.46
CA GLU A 57 11.02 -12.49 -3.91
C GLU A 57 9.89 -12.60 -4.94
N GLY A 58 8.90 -11.74 -4.84
CA GLY A 58 7.67 -11.80 -5.64
C GLY A 58 7.62 -10.88 -6.85
N ARG A 59 8.75 -10.25 -7.26
CA ARG A 59 8.77 -9.27 -8.35
C ARG A 59 9.97 -9.47 -9.27
N ASP A 60 9.74 -9.28 -10.57
CA ASP A 60 10.82 -9.30 -11.56
C ASP A 60 11.62 -7.98 -11.61
N HIS A 61 11.09 -6.92 -11.00
CA HIS A 61 11.73 -5.62 -10.88
C HIS A 61 11.36 -4.95 -9.55
N ALA A 62 12.32 -4.29 -8.91
CA ALA A 62 12.12 -3.58 -7.63
C ALA A 62 11.31 -2.29 -7.82
N TYR A 63 10.01 -2.45 -7.89
CA TYR A 63 9.04 -1.36 -8.03
C TYR A 63 7.95 -1.49 -6.96
N ARG A 64 7.47 -0.37 -6.42
CA ARG A 64 6.49 -0.35 -5.31
C ARG A 64 5.19 -1.11 -5.59
N ARG A 65 4.75 -1.18 -6.86
CA ARG A 65 3.65 -2.05 -7.31
C ARG A 65 4.21 -3.36 -7.85
N MET A 66 3.36 -4.37 -7.98
CA MET A 66 3.78 -5.68 -8.49
C MET A 66 4.01 -5.59 -9.99
N LEU A 67 5.23 -5.89 -10.42
CA LEU A 67 5.65 -5.78 -11.81
C LEU A 67 6.22 -7.12 -12.29
N PHE A 68 5.64 -7.63 -13.37
CA PHE A 68 6.01 -8.90 -13.98
C PHE A 68 6.43 -8.70 -15.42
N ARG A 69 7.53 -9.32 -15.79
CA ARG A 69 7.98 -9.33 -17.18
C ARG A 69 7.13 -10.30 -17.97
N LEU A 70 6.48 -9.81 -19.03
CA LEU A 70 5.72 -10.64 -19.94
C LEU A 70 6.65 -11.43 -20.88
N PRO A 71 6.24 -12.63 -21.36
CA PRO A 71 6.89 -13.31 -22.45
C PRO A 71 6.99 -12.40 -23.69
N LEU A 72 7.90 -12.68 -24.59
CA LEU A 72 8.00 -11.92 -25.84
C LEU A 72 6.68 -12.06 -26.63
N LEU A 73 6.06 -10.93 -26.90
CA LEU A 73 4.82 -10.89 -27.68
C LEU A 73 5.16 -11.00 -29.16
N GLY A 74 4.71 -12.08 -29.80
CA GLY A 74 4.84 -12.27 -31.25
C GLY A 74 3.76 -11.53 -32.06
N ASP A 75 3.97 -11.37 -33.35
CA ASP A 75 3.04 -10.68 -34.25
C ASP A 75 1.81 -11.53 -34.63
N SER A 76 1.96 -12.86 -34.57
CA SER A 76 1.01 -13.77 -35.21
C SER A 76 -0.02 -14.40 -34.27
N GLN A 77 0.27 -14.49 -32.99
CA GLN A 77 -0.64 -15.14 -32.04
C GLN A 77 -0.69 -14.38 -30.70
N PRO A 78 -1.90 -14.27 -30.10
CA PRO A 78 -2.03 -13.66 -28.78
C PRO A 78 -1.37 -14.55 -27.72
N VAL A 79 -0.65 -13.92 -26.80
CA VAL A 79 -0.12 -14.56 -25.60
C VAL A 79 -1.17 -14.50 -24.51
N THR A 80 -1.58 -15.67 -24.03
CA THR A 80 -2.56 -15.79 -22.95
C THR A 80 -1.84 -16.17 -21.66
N PHE A 81 -2.18 -15.50 -20.58
CA PHE A 81 -1.71 -15.82 -19.22
C PHE A 81 -2.86 -15.72 -18.23
N TYR A 82 -2.65 -16.27 -17.03
CA TYR A 82 -3.65 -16.30 -15.98
C TYR A 82 -3.14 -15.62 -14.72
N LEU A 83 -4.06 -14.92 -14.05
CA LEU A 83 -3.83 -14.33 -12.73
C LEU A 83 -4.78 -15.02 -11.74
N ARG A 84 -4.24 -15.46 -10.62
CA ARG A 84 -5.00 -15.93 -9.48
C ARG A 84 -4.80 -14.95 -8.33
N SER A 85 -5.86 -14.27 -7.94
CA SER A 85 -5.82 -13.28 -6.85
C SER A 85 -6.68 -13.74 -5.69
N TYR A 86 -6.15 -13.58 -4.48
CA TYR A 86 -6.88 -13.79 -3.24
C TYR A 86 -6.64 -12.62 -2.29
N ASP A 87 -7.74 -11.94 -1.95
CA ASP A 87 -7.74 -10.89 -0.95
C ASP A 87 -9.08 -10.89 -0.20
N PRO A 88 -9.10 -11.05 1.14
CA PRO A 88 -10.32 -10.98 1.94
C PRO A 88 -11.03 -9.62 1.84
N ALA A 89 -10.29 -8.53 1.70
CA ALA A 89 -10.82 -7.17 1.60
C ALA A 89 -11.43 -6.85 0.23
N GLY A 90 -11.14 -7.67 -0.79
CA GLY A 90 -11.68 -7.53 -2.14
C GLY A 90 -10.59 -7.57 -3.22
N ASN A 91 -10.97 -8.04 -4.41
CA ASN A 91 -10.07 -8.19 -5.54
C ASN A 91 -10.37 -7.11 -6.61
N SER A 92 -10.01 -5.86 -6.33
CA SER A 92 -10.14 -4.76 -7.29
C SER A 92 -8.77 -4.13 -7.52
N PHE A 93 -8.21 -4.34 -8.70
CA PHE A 93 -6.93 -3.76 -9.09
C PHE A 93 -6.88 -3.50 -10.59
N PRO A 94 -6.34 -2.36 -11.03
CA PRO A 94 -6.11 -2.11 -12.44
C PRO A 94 -4.92 -2.94 -12.93
N LEU A 95 -5.03 -3.45 -14.16
CA LEU A 95 -3.94 -4.04 -14.91
C LEU A 95 -3.46 -3.03 -15.95
N LYS A 96 -2.16 -2.78 -15.99
CA LYS A 96 -1.53 -1.92 -17.00
C LYS A 96 -0.37 -2.63 -17.64
N VAL A 97 -0.17 -2.37 -18.91
CA VAL A 97 0.95 -2.91 -19.67
C VAL A 97 1.87 -1.75 -20.07
N TRP A 98 3.16 -1.90 -19.76
CA TRP A 98 4.14 -0.84 -19.89
C TRP A 98 5.35 -1.25 -20.71
N GLN A 99 5.91 -0.29 -21.43
CA GLN A 99 7.32 -0.30 -21.79
C GLN A 99 8.13 0.19 -20.58
N LEU A 100 9.31 -0.37 -20.39
CA LEU A 100 10.11 -0.06 -19.20
C LEU A 100 10.45 1.42 -19.08
N ASP A 101 10.80 2.05 -20.20
CA ASP A 101 11.19 3.47 -20.24
C ASP A 101 10.01 4.37 -19.85
N ALA A 102 8.82 4.12 -20.39
CA ALA A 102 7.60 4.86 -20.04
C ALA A 102 7.18 4.66 -18.57
N LEU A 103 7.37 3.44 -18.04
CA LEU A 103 7.14 3.17 -16.63
C LEU A 103 8.10 3.94 -15.74
N GLN A 104 9.40 3.99 -16.11
CA GLN A 104 10.41 4.72 -15.34
C GLN A 104 10.15 6.21 -15.33
N GLU A 105 9.78 6.80 -16.46
CA GLU A 105 9.42 8.21 -16.56
C GLU A 105 8.23 8.55 -15.64
N GLN A 106 7.16 7.74 -15.69
CA GLN A 106 6.02 7.92 -14.80
C GLN A 106 6.42 7.74 -13.33
N ALA A 107 7.25 6.73 -13.01
CA ALA A 107 7.69 6.45 -11.65
C ALA A 107 8.48 7.61 -11.05
N VAL A 108 9.30 8.31 -11.84
CA VAL A 108 10.05 9.51 -11.39
C VAL A 108 9.08 10.60 -10.95
N GLY A 109 8.07 10.91 -11.75
CA GLY A 109 7.07 11.94 -11.41
C GLY A 109 6.26 11.57 -10.16
N GLU A 110 5.79 10.32 -10.07
CA GLU A 110 5.05 9.84 -8.89
C GLU A 110 5.91 9.86 -7.63
N ASN A 111 7.17 9.41 -7.71
CA ASN A 111 8.08 9.37 -6.55
C ASN A 111 8.48 10.78 -6.10
N LEU A 112 8.66 11.74 -7.02
CA LEU A 112 8.92 13.13 -6.68
C LEU A 112 7.75 13.74 -5.91
N PHE A 113 6.52 13.54 -6.40
CA PHE A 113 5.31 14.03 -5.74
C PHE A 113 5.13 13.42 -4.35
N LEU A 114 5.29 12.11 -4.21
CA LEU A 114 5.20 11.42 -2.92
C LEU A 114 6.33 11.85 -1.98
N GLY A 115 7.55 12.02 -2.49
CA GLY A 115 8.69 12.51 -1.73
C GLY A 115 8.45 13.91 -1.15
N LEU A 116 7.79 14.79 -1.92
CA LEU A 116 7.38 16.11 -1.43
C LEU A 116 6.38 16.00 -0.28
N ILE A 117 5.36 15.14 -0.43
CA ILE A 117 4.36 14.89 0.63
C ILE A 117 5.06 14.37 1.89
N TYR A 118 5.93 13.35 1.77
CA TYR A 118 6.65 12.80 2.91
C TYR A 118 7.55 13.85 3.57
N GLY A 119 8.22 14.68 2.76
CA GLY A 119 9.06 15.77 3.26
C GLY A 119 8.28 16.79 4.08
N VAL A 120 7.11 17.22 3.59
CA VAL A 120 6.23 18.14 4.33
C VAL A 120 5.75 17.52 5.64
N ILE A 121 5.25 16.28 5.62
CA ILE A 121 4.77 15.59 6.82
C ILE A 121 5.91 15.42 7.83
N LEU A 122 7.10 15.04 7.37
CA LEU A 122 8.29 14.89 8.23
C LEU A 122 8.73 16.22 8.85
N ALA A 123 8.72 17.30 8.08
CA ALA A 123 9.05 18.64 8.60
C ALA A 123 8.05 19.07 9.68
N MET A 124 6.73 18.85 9.45
CA MET A 124 5.70 19.15 10.45
C MET A 124 5.86 18.28 11.70
N LEU A 125 6.19 17.01 11.53
CA LEU A 125 6.44 16.10 12.65
C LEU A 125 7.62 16.55 13.49
N LEU A 126 8.77 16.82 12.87
CA LEU A 126 9.99 17.26 13.56
C LEU A 126 9.79 18.60 14.26
N TYR A 127 9.13 19.56 13.61
CA TYR A 127 8.81 20.85 14.20
C TYR A 127 7.95 20.71 15.47
N ASN A 128 6.86 19.93 15.39
CA ASN A 128 5.99 19.74 16.55
C ASN A 128 6.61 18.84 17.63
N LEU A 129 7.48 17.91 17.25
CA LEU A 129 8.28 17.14 18.21
C LEU A 129 9.23 18.06 18.99
N PHE A 130 9.89 19.02 18.32
CA PHE A 130 10.73 20.01 18.98
C PHE A 130 9.94 20.88 19.98
N ILE A 131 8.72 21.33 19.59
CA ILE A 131 7.84 22.07 20.48
C ILE A 131 7.43 21.21 21.68
N TYR A 132 7.05 19.95 21.43
CA TYR A 132 6.71 19.02 22.51
C TYR A 132 7.86 18.85 23.50
N LEU A 133 9.09 18.65 23.03
CA LEU A 133 10.26 18.49 23.89
C LEU A 133 10.54 19.72 24.74
N SER A 134 10.22 20.92 24.21
CA SER A 134 10.42 22.22 24.89
C SER A 134 9.32 22.53 25.91
N LEU A 135 8.06 22.37 25.50
CA LEU A 135 6.89 22.78 26.31
C LEU A 135 6.29 21.63 27.13
N ARG A 136 6.52 20.38 26.76
CA ARG A 136 5.94 19.17 27.38
C ARG A 136 4.42 19.17 27.42
N ASP A 137 3.77 19.91 26.49
CA ASP A 137 2.31 19.94 26.39
C ASP A 137 1.78 18.70 25.65
N SER A 138 0.77 18.08 26.22
CA SER A 138 0.19 16.83 25.72
C SER A 138 -0.52 16.99 24.36
N ALA A 139 -0.93 18.20 23.96
CA ALA A 139 -1.49 18.43 22.63
C ALA A 139 -0.43 18.19 21.53
N TYR A 140 0.79 18.69 21.72
CA TYR A 140 1.89 18.43 20.77
C TYR A 140 2.34 16.97 20.77
N PHE A 141 2.30 16.29 21.91
CA PHE A 141 2.54 14.84 21.95
C PHE A 141 1.56 14.08 21.05
N TRP A 142 0.25 14.32 21.24
CA TRP A 142 -0.76 13.65 20.44
C TRP A 142 -0.72 14.04 18.96
N TYR A 143 -0.32 15.29 18.66
CA TYR A 143 -0.06 15.71 17.29
C TYR A 143 1.04 14.86 16.63
N VAL A 144 2.19 14.71 17.31
CA VAL A 144 3.32 13.91 16.83
C VAL A 144 2.89 12.45 16.59
N VAL A 145 2.17 11.85 17.54
CA VAL A 145 1.67 10.46 17.40
C VAL A 145 0.73 10.34 16.20
N THR A 146 -0.20 11.29 16.05
CA THR A 146 -1.16 11.30 14.92
C THR A 146 -0.45 11.47 13.59
N THR A 147 0.49 12.39 13.50
CA THR A 147 1.25 12.65 12.25
C THR A 147 2.15 11.48 11.88
N THR A 148 2.75 10.81 12.88
CA THR A 148 3.51 9.57 12.67
C THR A 148 2.61 8.46 12.14
N GLY A 149 1.43 8.27 12.72
CA GLY A 149 0.43 7.31 12.25
C GLY A 149 -0.03 7.59 10.80
N ALA A 150 -0.27 8.87 10.48
CA ALA A 150 -0.61 9.29 9.12
C ALA A 150 0.52 8.98 8.12
N LEU A 151 1.78 9.26 8.49
CA LEU A 151 2.94 8.95 7.65
C LEU A 151 3.07 7.45 7.39
N LEU A 152 2.96 6.63 8.43
CA LEU A 152 3.01 5.17 8.31
C LEU A 152 1.87 4.64 7.42
N MET A 153 0.66 5.18 7.58
CA MET A 153 -0.48 4.82 6.74
C MET A 153 -0.24 5.14 5.27
N ILE A 154 0.27 6.35 4.96
CA ILE A 154 0.57 6.74 3.58
C ILE A 154 1.69 5.86 3.00
N LEU A 155 2.75 5.57 3.76
CA LEU A 155 3.84 4.67 3.35
C LEU A 155 3.32 3.25 3.05
N ALA A 156 2.41 2.72 3.87
CA ALA A 156 1.78 1.43 3.64
C ALA A 156 0.91 1.45 2.37
N MET A 157 0.02 2.44 2.23
CA MET A 157 -0.90 2.54 1.09
C MET A 157 -0.20 2.81 -0.25
N THR A 158 0.96 3.47 -0.25
CA THR A 158 1.74 3.73 -1.47
C THR A 158 2.67 2.59 -1.86
N GLY A 159 2.87 1.60 -0.98
CA GLY A 159 3.78 0.47 -1.15
C GLY A 159 5.24 0.78 -0.79
N HIS A 160 5.59 2.03 -0.48
CA HIS A 160 6.95 2.38 -0.03
C HIS A 160 7.27 1.80 1.34
N GLY A 161 6.29 1.64 2.22
CA GLY A 161 6.47 0.95 3.49
C GLY A 161 6.97 -0.49 3.27
N PHE A 162 6.30 -1.25 2.39
CA PHE A 162 6.71 -2.61 2.05
C PHE A 162 8.07 -2.66 1.35
N GLN A 163 8.36 -1.65 0.52
CA GLN A 163 9.65 -1.59 -0.20
C GLN A 163 10.85 -1.30 0.70
N TYR A 164 10.70 -0.39 1.70
CA TYR A 164 11.85 0.15 2.43
C TYR A 164 11.86 -0.16 3.92
N LEU A 165 10.69 -0.28 4.57
CA LEU A 165 10.62 -0.45 6.02
C LEU A 165 10.54 -1.93 6.45
N TRP A 166 9.81 -2.77 5.69
CA TRP A 166 9.65 -4.20 5.99
C TRP A 166 9.74 -5.10 4.75
N PRO A 167 10.85 -5.07 3.97
CA PRO A 167 10.97 -5.77 2.70
C PRO A 167 11.09 -7.29 2.83
N ASN A 168 11.43 -7.79 4.01
CA ASN A 168 11.76 -9.18 4.24
C ASN A 168 10.58 -9.93 4.85
N GLY A 169 10.02 -10.87 4.10
CA GLY A 169 8.94 -11.74 4.56
C GLY A 169 7.54 -11.11 4.48
N PRO A 170 6.54 -11.83 4.97
CA PRO A 170 5.16 -11.36 4.97
C PRO A 170 4.99 -10.11 5.83
N VAL A 171 4.06 -9.24 5.42
CA VAL A 171 3.72 -8.04 6.21
C VAL A 171 3.25 -8.48 7.60
N PRO A 172 3.85 -7.96 8.69
CA PRO A 172 3.43 -8.32 10.03
C PRO A 172 1.95 -8.02 10.26
N PHE A 173 1.24 -8.90 10.97
CA PHE A 173 -0.19 -8.74 11.23
C PHE A 173 -0.56 -7.42 11.93
N TRP A 174 0.33 -6.89 12.77
CA TRP A 174 0.14 -5.60 13.46
C TRP A 174 0.30 -4.38 12.53
N LEU A 175 0.79 -4.57 11.29
CA LEU A 175 0.82 -3.57 10.23
C LEU A 175 -0.35 -3.74 9.25
N ASP A 176 -1.32 -4.59 9.58
CA ASP A 176 -2.49 -4.88 8.77
C ASP A 176 -3.39 -3.64 8.56
N HIS A 177 -4.29 -3.77 7.60
CA HIS A 177 -5.27 -2.75 7.19
C HIS A 177 -6.15 -2.21 8.32
N ILE A 178 -6.22 -2.89 9.48
CA ILE A 178 -7.00 -2.48 10.63
C ILE A 178 -6.15 -1.76 11.66
N SER A 179 -4.96 -2.28 11.99
CA SER A 179 -4.15 -1.79 13.12
C SER A 179 -3.59 -0.39 12.90
N ILE A 180 -3.03 -0.09 11.73
CA ILE A 180 -2.50 1.26 11.43
C ILE A 180 -3.61 2.32 11.39
N PRO A 181 -4.73 2.14 10.64
CA PRO A 181 -5.84 3.08 10.65
C PRO A 181 -6.47 3.27 12.02
N ALA A 182 -6.59 2.18 12.83
CA ALA A 182 -7.14 2.26 14.17
C ALA A 182 -6.23 3.06 15.11
N LEU A 183 -4.92 2.83 15.08
CA LEU A 183 -3.94 3.61 15.85
C LEU A 183 -3.96 5.09 15.44
N TRP A 184 -4.00 5.37 14.14
CA TRP A 184 -4.11 6.73 13.64
C TRP A 184 -5.42 7.41 14.08
N GLY A 185 -6.56 6.75 13.90
CA GLY A 185 -7.86 7.26 14.33
C GLY A 185 -7.95 7.48 15.84
N PHE A 186 -7.42 6.54 16.63
CA PHE A 186 -7.31 6.68 18.07
C PHE A 186 -6.51 7.93 18.46
N SER A 187 -5.31 8.08 17.91
CA SER A 187 -4.45 9.22 18.21
C SER A 187 -5.06 10.56 17.76
N ALA A 188 -5.74 10.60 16.60
CA ALA A 188 -6.44 11.77 16.10
C ALA A 188 -7.59 12.20 17.03
N CYS A 189 -8.37 11.23 17.55
CA CYS A 189 -9.40 11.51 18.54
C CYS A 189 -8.81 12.07 19.83
N ARG A 190 -7.70 11.50 20.32
CA ARG A 190 -6.99 12.00 21.50
C ARG A 190 -6.40 13.40 21.28
N PHE A 191 -5.81 13.63 20.14
CA PHE A 191 -5.33 14.97 19.74
C PHE A 191 -6.44 16.00 19.77
N THR A 192 -7.57 15.71 19.13
CA THR A 192 -8.75 16.59 19.09
C THR A 192 -9.30 16.86 20.49
N GLN A 193 -9.42 15.83 21.35
CA GLN A 193 -9.88 15.99 22.72
C GLN A 193 -8.98 16.89 23.54
N THR A 194 -7.66 16.76 23.35
CA THR A 194 -6.66 17.51 24.12
C THR A 194 -6.54 18.95 23.62
N LEU A 195 -6.44 19.14 22.31
CA LEU A 195 -6.28 20.46 21.70
C LEU A 195 -7.49 21.35 21.98
N LEU A 196 -8.70 20.83 21.77
CA LEU A 196 -9.94 21.59 21.92
C LEU A 196 -10.52 21.56 23.34
N GLN A 197 -9.84 20.90 24.28
CA GLN A 197 -10.32 20.72 25.66
C GLN A 197 -11.80 20.34 25.72
N THR A 198 -12.21 19.39 24.85
CA THR A 198 -13.62 19.07 24.58
C THR A 198 -14.41 18.70 25.82
N ARG A 199 -13.75 18.18 26.86
CA ARG A 199 -14.40 17.88 28.12
C ARG A 199 -15.00 19.10 28.80
N GLN A 200 -14.34 20.26 28.65
CA GLN A 200 -14.77 21.52 29.28
C GLN A 200 -15.74 22.29 28.40
N PHE A 201 -15.42 22.42 27.10
CA PHE A 201 -16.14 23.32 26.21
C PHE A 201 -17.28 22.64 25.44
N VAL A 202 -17.16 21.34 25.10
CA VAL A 202 -18.14 20.63 24.26
C VAL A 202 -18.33 19.18 24.75
N PRO A 203 -19.04 18.98 25.89
CA PRO A 203 -19.15 17.65 26.53
C PRO A 203 -19.77 16.56 25.65
N TRP A 204 -20.69 16.90 24.76
CA TRP A 204 -21.29 15.93 23.83
C TRP A 204 -20.26 15.42 22.80
N ALA A 205 -19.45 16.31 22.25
CA ALA A 205 -18.38 15.92 21.31
C ALA A 205 -17.32 15.07 22.03
N HIS A 206 -17.00 15.38 23.30
CA HIS A 206 -16.11 14.56 24.09
C HIS A 206 -16.63 13.11 24.25
N ARG A 207 -17.94 12.93 24.49
CA ARG A 207 -18.57 11.60 24.58
C ARG A 207 -18.50 10.83 23.26
N LEU A 208 -18.78 11.50 22.14
CA LEU A 208 -18.67 10.89 20.80
C LEU A 208 -17.23 10.45 20.48
N LEU A 209 -16.24 11.31 20.74
CA LEU A 209 -14.84 10.96 20.55
C LEU A 209 -14.41 9.81 21.48
N THR A 210 -14.87 9.79 22.73
CA THR A 210 -14.58 8.69 23.64
C THR A 210 -15.20 7.37 23.19
N PHE A 211 -16.42 7.42 22.64
CA PHE A 211 -17.03 6.24 22.01
C PHE A 211 -16.23 5.76 20.80
N ALA A 212 -15.77 6.66 19.92
CA ALA A 212 -14.90 6.31 18.81
C ALA A 212 -13.58 5.68 19.28
N LEU A 213 -12.98 6.20 20.36
CA LEU A 213 -11.78 5.60 20.96
C LEU A 213 -12.01 4.14 21.40
N THR A 214 -13.16 3.85 22.01
CA THR A 214 -13.49 2.46 22.42
C THR A 214 -13.64 1.55 21.19
N LEU A 215 -14.26 2.05 20.11
CA LEU A 215 -14.37 1.29 18.85
C LEU A 215 -13.01 0.98 18.23
N TYR A 216 -12.07 1.94 18.21
CA TYR A 216 -10.71 1.69 17.69
C TYR A 216 -9.96 0.65 18.52
N VAL A 217 -10.05 0.71 19.86
CA VAL A 217 -9.43 -0.27 20.75
C VAL A 217 -10.06 -1.65 20.53
N THR A 218 -11.38 -1.74 20.46
CA THR A 218 -12.05 -3.04 20.23
C THR A 218 -11.73 -3.60 18.85
N ALA A 219 -11.62 -2.76 17.82
CA ALA A 219 -11.24 -3.20 16.46
C ALA A 219 -9.84 -3.84 16.46
N VAL A 220 -8.88 -3.28 17.18
CA VAL A 220 -7.52 -3.84 17.27
C VAL A 220 -7.50 -5.14 18.12
N LEU A 221 -8.32 -5.25 19.16
CA LEU A 221 -8.35 -6.44 20.02
C LEU A 221 -9.06 -7.63 19.38
N LEU A 222 -9.95 -7.39 18.41
CA LEU A 222 -10.71 -8.41 17.70
C LEU A 222 -10.08 -8.82 16.36
N ASN A 223 -9.00 -8.18 15.93
CA ASN A 223 -8.24 -8.47 14.72
C ASN A 223 -7.18 -9.55 14.99
#